data_c0bd10475c4b237806eaedcda5a8029d
#
_entry.id   c0bd10475c4b237806eaedcda5a8029d
#
_cell.length_a   1.000
_cell.length_b   1.000
_cell.length_c   1.000
_cell.angle_alpha   90.00
_cell.angle_beta   90.00
_cell.angle_gamma   90.00
#
_symmetry.space_group_name_H-M   'P 1'
#
loop_
_entity.id
_entity.type
_entity.pdbx_description
1 polymer ?
#
loop_
_entity_poly.entity_id
_entity_poly.type
_entity_poly.pdbx_seq_one_letter_code
_entity_poly.pdbx_strand_id
1 'polypeptide(L)'
;MRIGLISDIHGNRLALDAVVAELERAEIDEIVCLGDVAVGPQPGEALAGIRELGCPVVMGNWDACFLEGMPVAKDEVGQKLVDTGEWWAQFLTPEDREFMRSFVPTLELDLDGRKTVFFHGSPHSYDDWIFATTPDDALRAMLDGYMEPVLVGGHTHLQMIRRFEKSVLVNPGSVGLPFVEWWPRPVRIAPWAEYGILDSTGDRLAIELRRTNFDVEAFLALSRTSGMPHADWWADCWERP
;
A
#
# COMPACT_ATOMS: atom_id res chain seq x y z
N MET A 1 15.00 -14.44 -9.47
CA MET A 1 14.85 -13.30 -8.54
C MET A 1 13.47 -13.34 -7.89
N ARG A 2 13.43 -13.25 -6.55
CA ARG A 2 12.18 -13.29 -5.76
C ARG A 2 11.96 -11.93 -5.09
N ILE A 3 10.87 -11.25 -5.41
CA ILE A 3 10.53 -9.93 -4.91
C ILE A 3 9.35 -10.02 -3.94
N GLY A 4 9.51 -9.50 -2.73
CA GLY A 4 8.42 -9.24 -1.80
C GLY A 4 7.72 -7.93 -2.16
N LEU A 5 6.38 -7.96 -2.23
CA LEU A 5 5.54 -6.80 -2.53
C LEU A 5 4.77 -6.39 -1.29
N ILE A 6 4.99 -5.18 -0.82
CA ILE A 6 4.23 -4.57 0.28
C ILE A 6 3.66 -3.24 -0.19
N SER A 7 2.46 -2.90 0.26
CA SER A 7 1.74 -1.69 -0.13
C SER A 7 0.82 -1.24 0.99
N ASP A 8 0.52 0.05 1.03
CA ASP A 8 -0.55 0.57 1.85
C ASP A 8 -0.40 0.16 3.34
N ILE A 9 0.76 0.54 3.90
CA ILE A 9 1.17 0.18 5.28
C ILE A 9 0.29 0.91 6.30
N HIS A 10 -0.10 2.14 5.98
CA HIS A 10 -1.02 2.96 6.76
C HIS A 10 -0.67 3.05 8.25
N GLY A 11 0.60 3.36 8.55
CA GLY A 11 1.05 3.53 9.92
C GLY A 11 0.81 2.30 10.82
N ASN A 12 0.69 1.10 10.23
CA ASN A 12 0.48 -0.15 10.96
C ASN A 12 1.79 -0.92 11.09
N ARG A 13 2.63 -0.50 12.06
CA ARG A 13 3.93 -1.15 12.31
C ARG A 13 3.76 -2.62 12.69
N LEU A 14 2.71 -2.98 13.44
CA LEU A 14 2.49 -4.36 13.87
C LEU A 14 2.21 -5.29 12.68
N ALA A 15 1.42 -4.82 11.73
CA ALA A 15 1.16 -5.56 10.49
C ALA A 15 2.41 -5.65 9.61
N LEU A 16 3.18 -4.55 9.49
CA LEU A 16 4.44 -4.54 8.75
C LEU A 16 5.43 -5.56 9.31
N ASP A 17 5.63 -5.57 10.64
CA ASP A 17 6.55 -6.53 11.28
C ASP A 17 6.13 -7.99 11.02
N ALA A 18 4.82 -8.27 11.06
CA ALA A 18 4.31 -9.60 10.76
C ALA A 18 4.57 -10.01 9.30
N VAL A 19 4.36 -9.10 8.35
CA VAL A 19 4.64 -9.35 6.92
C VAL A 19 6.13 -9.52 6.67
N VAL A 20 6.98 -8.68 7.25
CA VAL A 20 8.44 -8.78 7.11
C VAL A 20 8.94 -10.14 7.59
N ALA A 21 8.47 -10.62 8.74
CA ALA A 21 8.81 -11.94 9.25
C ALA A 21 8.41 -13.10 8.31
N GLU A 22 7.29 -12.96 7.59
CA GLU A 22 6.89 -13.95 6.57
C GLU A 22 7.77 -13.87 5.30
N LEU A 23 8.15 -12.65 4.88
CA LEU A 23 9.03 -12.44 3.73
C LEU A 23 10.45 -12.96 4.00
N GLU A 24 10.97 -12.78 5.20
CA GLU A 24 12.26 -13.35 5.63
C GLU A 24 12.25 -14.89 5.56
N ARG A 25 11.18 -15.54 6.05
CA ARG A 25 11.03 -17.00 5.94
C ARG A 25 10.88 -17.49 4.51
N ALA A 26 10.38 -16.64 3.61
CA ALA A 26 10.22 -16.96 2.20
C ALA A 26 11.51 -16.79 1.40
N GLU A 27 12.63 -16.38 2.03
CA GLU A 27 13.94 -16.18 1.38
C GLU A 27 13.83 -15.25 0.16
N ILE A 28 13.28 -14.02 0.38
CA ILE A 28 13.11 -12.98 -0.63
C ILE A 28 14.45 -12.32 -0.92
N ASP A 29 14.76 -12.07 -2.19
CA ASP A 29 15.98 -11.36 -2.62
C ASP A 29 15.88 -9.86 -2.35
N GLU A 30 14.69 -9.27 -2.57
CA GLU A 30 14.42 -7.84 -2.43
C GLU A 30 12.96 -7.58 -2.09
N ILE A 31 12.67 -6.50 -1.37
CA ILE A 31 11.32 -6.02 -1.10
C ILE A 31 11.10 -4.72 -1.89
N VAL A 32 9.91 -4.54 -2.44
CA VAL A 32 9.44 -3.27 -3.02
C VAL A 32 8.21 -2.80 -2.26
N CYS A 33 8.26 -1.55 -1.77
CA CYS A 33 7.13 -0.89 -1.13
C CYS A 33 6.41 0.01 -2.14
N LEU A 34 5.10 -0.16 -2.27
CA LEU A 34 4.27 0.58 -3.24
C LEU A 34 3.60 1.83 -2.66
N GLY A 35 4.10 2.34 -1.54
CA GLY A 35 3.66 3.60 -0.94
C GLY A 35 2.55 3.48 0.11
N ASP A 36 2.04 4.63 0.49
CA ASP A 36 1.10 4.84 1.58
C ASP A 36 1.61 4.25 2.91
N VAL A 37 2.81 4.72 3.28
CA VAL A 37 3.53 4.20 4.45
C VAL A 37 3.02 4.81 5.75
N ALA A 38 2.95 6.15 5.81
CA ALA A 38 2.92 6.88 7.07
C ALA A 38 1.50 7.15 7.61
N VAL A 39 0.47 7.18 6.79
CA VAL A 39 -0.87 7.55 7.21
C VAL A 39 -1.51 6.50 8.11
N GLY A 40 -1.54 6.73 9.41
CA GLY A 40 -2.09 5.78 10.38
C GLY A 40 -1.52 5.97 11.78
N PRO A 41 -1.91 5.10 12.75
CA PRO A 41 -1.63 5.28 14.17
C PRO A 41 -0.16 5.32 14.60
N GLN A 42 0.74 4.78 13.79
CA GLN A 42 2.18 4.69 14.08
C GLN A 42 3.01 5.21 12.88
N PRO A 43 2.88 6.51 12.50
CA PRO A 43 3.49 7.02 11.26
C PRO A 43 5.02 6.95 11.27
N GLY A 44 5.66 7.38 12.36
CA GLY A 44 7.11 7.37 12.49
C GLY A 44 7.68 5.95 12.57
N GLU A 45 7.01 5.05 13.29
CA GLU A 45 7.44 3.66 13.43
C GLU A 45 7.31 2.89 12.12
N ALA A 46 6.28 3.15 11.32
CA ALA A 46 6.12 2.56 10.00
C ALA A 46 7.23 3.03 9.05
N LEU A 47 7.51 4.34 9.01
CA LEU A 47 8.62 4.90 8.22
C LEU A 47 9.98 4.36 8.68
N ALA A 48 10.19 4.23 10.00
CA ALA A 48 11.42 3.64 10.53
C ALA A 48 11.58 2.18 10.06
N GLY A 49 10.51 1.39 10.07
CA GLY A 49 10.52 0.02 9.56
C GLY A 49 10.89 -0.07 8.08
N ILE A 50 10.31 0.78 7.25
CA ILE A 50 10.65 0.83 5.81
C ILE A 50 12.09 1.29 5.59
N ARG A 51 12.58 2.25 6.39
CA ARG A 51 13.98 2.70 6.35
C ARG A 51 14.95 1.58 6.76
N GLU A 52 14.61 0.79 7.79
CA GLU A 52 15.39 -0.36 8.25
C GLU A 52 15.48 -1.45 7.18
N LEU A 53 14.42 -1.68 6.42
CA LEU A 53 14.41 -2.62 5.28
C LEU A 53 15.32 -2.15 4.14
N GLY A 54 15.56 -0.85 3.99
CA GLY A 54 16.39 -0.29 2.91
C GLY A 54 15.85 -0.56 1.51
N CYS A 55 14.56 -0.86 1.38
CA CYS A 55 13.92 -1.20 0.12
C CYS A 55 13.54 0.06 -0.68
N PRO A 56 13.45 -0.03 -2.02
CA PRO A 56 12.89 1.03 -2.83
C PRO A 56 11.39 1.24 -2.49
N VAL A 57 10.98 2.53 -2.49
CA VAL A 57 9.62 2.94 -2.17
C VAL A 57 9.05 3.78 -3.29
N VAL A 58 7.86 3.40 -3.75
CA VAL A 58 7.04 4.23 -4.65
C VAL A 58 6.21 5.19 -3.81
N MET A 59 6.00 6.41 -4.30
CA MET A 59 5.19 7.44 -3.65
C MET A 59 3.70 7.04 -3.68
N GLY A 60 3.07 6.98 -2.50
CA GLY A 60 1.63 6.84 -2.37
C GLY A 60 0.90 8.19 -2.36
N ASN A 61 -0.42 8.19 -2.54
CA ASN A 61 -1.21 9.43 -2.53
C ASN A 61 -1.25 10.06 -1.14
N TRP A 62 -1.30 9.30 -0.07
CA TRP A 62 -1.23 9.85 1.29
C TRP A 62 0.16 10.33 1.66
N ASP A 63 1.22 9.65 1.18
CA ASP A 63 2.59 10.12 1.36
C ASP A 63 2.79 11.48 0.70
N ALA A 64 2.24 11.67 -0.52
CA ALA A 64 2.23 12.95 -1.22
C ALA A 64 1.41 14.01 -0.44
N CYS A 65 0.21 13.66 0.06
CA CYS A 65 -0.60 14.56 0.88
C CYS A 65 0.13 15.03 2.15
N PHE A 66 0.92 14.19 2.78
CA PHE A 66 1.71 14.56 3.95
C PHE A 66 2.86 15.54 3.64
N LEU A 67 3.32 15.57 2.39
CA LEU A 67 4.36 16.48 1.93
C LEU A 67 3.80 17.79 1.36
N GLU A 68 2.67 17.72 0.65
CA GLU A 68 2.11 18.80 -0.16
C GLU A 68 0.89 19.48 0.49
N GLY A 69 0.22 18.78 1.40
CA GLY A 69 -1.00 19.22 2.10
C GLY A 69 -2.20 18.34 1.81
N MET A 70 -3.14 18.31 2.76
CA MET A 70 -4.33 17.47 2.67
C MET A 70 -5.30 17.96 1.58
N PRO A 71 -6.01 17.04 0.91
CA PRO A 71 -7.02 17.40 -0.08
C PRO A 71 -8.24 18.05 0.58
N VAL A 72 -9.02 18.78 -0.20
CA VAL A 72 -10.30 19.31 0.27
C VAL A 72 -11.32 18.17 0.33
N ALA A 73 -11.90 17.96 1.50
CA ALA A 73 -12.93 16.95 1.70
C ALA A 73 -14.18 17.23 0.84
N LYS A 74 -14.77 16.19 0.26
CA LYS A 74 -15.97 16.27 -0.60
C LYS A 74 -17.25 15.86 0.12
N ASP A 75 -17.11 15.13 1.23
CA ASP A 75 -18.22 14.63 2.05
C ASP A 75 -17.76 14.42 3.52
N GLU A 76 -18.68 13.95 4.35
CA GLU A 76 -18.42 13.72 5.78
C GLU A 76 -17.34 12.65 6.04
N VAL A 77 -17.29 11.59 5.23
CA VAL A 77 -16.26 10.56 5.36
C VAL A 77 -14.89 11.10 4.96
N GLY A 78 -14.84 11.82 3.84
CA GLY A 78 -13.64 12.53 3.42
C GLY A 78 -13.13 13.52 4.46
N GLN A 79 -14.03 14.24 5.17
CA GLN A 79 -13.62 15.14 6.23
C GLN A 79 -13.00 14.38 7.42
N LYS A 80 -13.57 13.23 7.81
CA LYS A 80 -12.97 12.38 8.86
C LYS A 80 -11.59 11.88 8.46
N LEU A 81 -11.39 11.52 7.19
CA LEU A 81 -10.09 11.09 6.69
C LEU A 81 -9.08 12.25 6.70
N VAL A 82 -9.48 13.46 6.29
CA VAL A 82 -8.63 14.65 6.35
C VAL A 82 -8.26 14.97 7.79
N ASP A 83 -9.22 15.03 8.71
CA ASP A 83 -8.99 15.34 10.12
C ASP A 83 -8.01 14.34 10.76
N THR A 84 -8.17 13.04 10.48
CA THR A 84 -7.26 12.01 10.98
C THR A 84 -5.88 12.09 10.32
N GLY A 85 -5.82 12.36 9.02
CA GLY A 85 -4.56 12.55 8.30
C GLY A 85 -3.76 13.74 8.84
N GLU A 86 -4.40 14.90 9.03
CA GLU A 86 -3.76 16.08 9.65
C GLU A 86 -3.26 15.79 11.07
N TRP A 87 -4.03 15.00 11.83
CA TRP A 87 -3.60 14.56 13.15
C TRP A 87 -2.31 13.73 13.09
N TRP A 88 -2.22 12.73 12.23
CA TRP A 88 -1.03 11.88 12.14
C TRP A 88 0.17 12.62 11.55
N ALA A 89 -0.06 13.54 10.62
CA ALA A 89 1.01 14.35 10.02
C ALA A 89 1.80 15.19 11.05
N GLN A 90 1.23 15.48 12.23
CA GLN A 90 1.89 16.23 13.30
C GLN A 90 3.03 15.43 13.97
N PHE A 91 3.01 14.12 13.87
CA PHE A 91 4.02 13.24 14.47
C PHE A 91 5.21 12.97 13.55
N LEU A 92 5.16 13.43 12.30
CA LEU A 92 6.26 13.29 11.35
C LEU A 92 7.35 14.32 11.62
N THR A 93 8.56 13.82 11.86
CA THR A 93 9.76 14.64 12.02
C THR A 93 10.21 15.24 10.67
N PRO A 94 11.08 16.27 10.65
CA PRO A 94 11.72 16.75 9.43
C PRO A 94 12.47 15.64 8.67
N GLU A 95 13.13 14.73 9.40
CA GLU A 95 13.86 13.58 8.85
C GLU A 95 12.93 12.57 8.19
N ASP A 96 11.73 12.35 8.76
CA ASP A 96 10.71 11.49 8.14
C ASP A 96 10.21 12.08 6.83
N ARG A 97 9.93 13.38 6.82
CA ARG A 97 9.51 14.10 5.59
C ARG A 97 10.60 14.10 4.53
N GLU A 98 11.88 14.19 4.91
CA GLU A 98 12.98 14.10 3.96
C GLU A 98 13.11 12.68 3.39
N PHE A 99 12.91 11.66 4.21
CA PHE A 99 12.87 10.28 3.73
C PHE A 99 11.70 10.05 2.75
N MET A 100 10.51 10.54 3.07
CA MET A 100 9.35 10.44 2.16
C MET A 100 9.60 11.16 0.82
N ARG A 101 10.35 12.29 0.80
CA ARG A 101 10.74 12.97 -0.45
C ARG A 101 11.66 12.14 -1.35
N SER A 102 12.31 11.11 -0.81
CA SER A 102 13.10 10.18 -1.62
C SER A 102 12.28 9.10 -2.33
N PHE A 103 10.98 8.99 -2.04
CA PHE A 103 10.08 8.05 -2.71
C PHE A 103 9.93 8.46 -4.17
N VAL A 104 9.87 7.46 -5.06
CA VAL A 104 9.82 7.70 -6.51
C VAL A 104 8.40 7.56 -7.06
N PRO A 105 8.00 8.30 -8.09
CA PRO A 105 6.65 8.17 -8.66
C PRO A 105 6.40 6.78 -9.27
N THR A 106 7.42 6.22 -9.91
CA THR A 106 7.42 4.86 -10.48
C THR A 106 8.81 4.25 -10.31
N LEU A 107 8.86 2.91 -10.23
CA LEU A 107 10.11 2.16 -10.18
C LEU A 107 10.11 1.12 -11.31
N GLU A 108 11.23 0.97 -12.00
CA GLU A 108 11.42 -0.07 -13.01
C GLU A 108 12.53 -1.02 -12.55
N LEU A 109 12.26 -2.31 -12.57
CA LEU A 109 13.24 -3.35 -12.31
C LEU A 109 13.24 -4.37 -13.45
N ASP A 110 14.40 -4.97 -13.69
CA ASP A 110 14.54 -6.14 -14.56
C ASP A 110 14.61 -7.41 -13.70
N LEU A 111 13.56 -8.21 -13.76
CA LEU A 111 13.46 -9.47 -13.02
C LEU A 111 13.88 -10.63 -13.94
N ASP A 112 15.18 -10.90 -14.05
CA ASP A 112 15.73 -11.96 -14.90
C ASP A 112 15.32 -11.80 -16.38
N GLY A 113 15.47 -10.59 -16.95
CA GLY A 113 15.10 -10.25 -18.34
C GLY A 113 13.61 -9.87 -18.49
N ARG A 114 12.84 -9.83 -17.42
CA ARG A 114 11.42 -9.43 -17.44
C ARG A 114 11.26 -8.04 -16.81
N LYS A 115 11.11 -7.03 -17.68
CA LYS A 115 10.83 -5.67 -17.23
C LYS A 115 9.54 -5.63 -16.42
N THR A 116 9.63 -5.03 -15.23
CA THR A 116 8.53 -4.88 -14.28
C THR A 116 8.47 -3.43 -13.85
N VAL A 117 7.28 -2.83 -13.89
CA VAL A 117 7.03 -1.45 -13.46
C VAL A 117 6.16 -1.48 -12.21
N PHE A 118 6.58 -0.71 -11.20
CA PHE A 118 5.90 -0.55 -9.93
C PHE A 118 5.40 0.89 -9.81
N PHE A 119 4.17 1.06 -9.36
CA PHE A 119 3.50 2.34 -9.17
C PHE A 119 2.52 2.23 -7.99
N HIS A 120 1.91 3.34 -7.56
CA HIS A 120 0.88 3.29 -6.53
C HIS A 120 -0.51 3.12 -7.14
N GLY A 121 -1.17 4.17 -7.61
CA GLY A 121 -2.47 4.10 -8.29
C GLY A 121 -2.36 3.68 -9.76
N SER A 122 -1.65 4.48 -10.55
CA SER A 122 -1.20 4.18 -11.91
C SER A 122 0.18 4.81 -12.16
N PRO A 123 0.84 4.52 -13.29
CA PRO A 123 2.10 5.20 -13.62
C PRO A 123 1.98 6.73 -13.77
N HIS A 124 0.77 7.24 -13.95
CA HIS A 124 0.48 8.66 -14.20
C HIS A 124 -0.17 9.38 -13.01
N SER A 125 -0.72 8.63 -12.04
CA SER A 125 -1.47 9.21 -10.93
C SER A 125 -1.41 8.32 -9.70
N TYR A 126 -1.16 8.91 -8.55
CA TYR A 126 -1.22 8.19 -7.27
C TYR A 126 -2.66 7.85 -6.85
N ASP A 127 -3.68 8.54 -7.43
CA ASP A 127 -5.09 8.43 -7.06
C ASP A 127 -5.94 7.57 -8.01
N ASP A 128 -5.35 6.99 -9.05
CA ASP A 128 -6.09 6.16 -9.99
C ASP A 128 -6.46 4.81 -9.36
N TRP A 129 -7.74 4.41 -9.51
CA TRP A 129 -8.26 3.17 -8.95
C TRP A 129 -8.31 2.07 -10.02
N ILE A 130 -7.35 1.16 -9.99
CA ILE A 130 -7.29 0.00 -10.90
C ILE A 130 -7.87 -1.23 -10.20
N PHE A 131 -9.09 -1.61 -10.56
CA PHE A 131 -9.77 -2.81 -10.08
C PHE A 131 -9.70 -3.97 -11.08
N ALA A 132 -9.98 -5.18 -10.62
CA ALA A 132 -10.16 -6.34 -11.51
C ALA A 132 -11.27 -6.12 -12.54
N THR A 133 -12.23 -5.24 -12.24
CA THR A 133 -13.39 -4.92 -13.09
C THR A 133 -13.27 -3.60 -13.85
N THR A 134 -12.16 -2.87 -13.73
CA THR A 134 -11.92 -1.64 -14.50
C THR A 134 -12.04 -1.95 -16.00
N PRO A 135 -12.88 -1.23 -16.77
CA PRO A 135 -13.01 -1.45 -18.21
C PRO A 135 -11.67 -1.33 -18.95
N ASP A 136 -11.47 -2.14 -20.00
CA ASP A 136 -10.18 -2.19 -20.71
C ASP A 136 -9.79 -0.87 -21.38
N ASP A 137 -10.75 -0.07 -21.81
CA ASP A 137 -10.51 1.26 -22.38
C ASP A 137 -10.04 2.25 -21.32
N ALA A 138 -10.65 2.25 -20.13
CA ALA A 138 -10.20 3.05 -19.01
C ALA A 138 -8.81 2.61 -18.52
N LEU A 139 -8.60 1.30 -18.42
CA LEU A 139 -7.29 0.75 -18.02
C LEU A 139 -6.18 1.12 -19.00
N ARG A 140 -6.49 1.10 -20.31
CA ARG A 140 -5.52 1.51 -21.36
C ARG A 140 -5.15 3.00 -21.22
N ALA A 141 -6.09 3.86 -20.84
CA ALA A 141 -5.80 5.27 -20.59
C ALA A 141 -4.92 5.47 -19.34
N MET A 142 -5.19 4.72 -18.26
CA MET A 142 -4.43 4.79 -17.01
C MET A 142 -2.99 4.25 -17.18
N LEU A 143 -2.78 3.33 -18.12
CA LEU A 143 -1.48 2.67 -18.37
C LEU A 143 -0.82 3.15 -19.67
N ASP A 144 -1.26 4.27 -20.25
CA ASP A 144 -0.74 4.77 -21.52
C ASP A 144 0.79 4.90 -21.51
N GLY A 145 1.45 4.32 -22.52
CA GLY A 145 2.91 4.28 -22.60
C GLY A 145 3.60 3.16 -21.81
N TYR A 146 2.86 2.41 -20.95
CA TYR A 146 3.41 1.31 -20.14
C TYR A 146 2.83 -0.03 -20.59
N MET A 147 3.67 -0.84 -21.25
CA MET A 147 3.28 -2.15 -21.82
C MET A 147 4.22 -3.28 -21.38
N GLU A 148 4.89 -3.09 -20.25
CA GLU A 148 5.83 -4.04 -19.68
C GLU A 148 5.11 -5.35 -19.32
N PRO A 149 5.83 -6.50 -19.37
CA PRO A 149 5.24 -7.82 -19.09
C PRO A 149 4.58 -7.92 -17.72
N VAL A 150 5.10 -7.18 -16.72
CA VAL A 150 4.55 -7.14 -15.35
C VAL A 150 4.37 -5.70 -14.90
N LEU A 151 3.17 -5.38 -14.43
CA LEU A 151 2.78 -4.09 -13.89
C LEU A 151 2.25 -4.30 -12.47
N VAL A 152 2.81 -3.62 -11.49
CA VAL A 152 2.49 -3.82 -10.07
C VAL A 152 2.01 -2.52 -9.47
N GLY A 153 0.77 -2.50 -8.99
CA GLY A 153 0.15 -1.34 -8.35
C GLY A 153 -0.35 -1.64 -6.93
N GLY A 154 -0.65 -0.60 -6.17
CA GLY A 154 -1.24 -0.63 -4.83
C GLY A 154 -2.60 0.08 -4.76
N HIS A 155 -2.75 1.00 -3.77
CA HIS A 155 -3.81 2.00 -3.61
C HIS A 155 -5.23 1.47 -3.35
N THR A 156 -5.67 0.43 -4.04
CA THR A 156 -7.06 -0.07 -3.91
C THR A 156 -7.26 -0.96 -2.67
N HIS A 157 -6.19 -1.37 -2.00
CA HIS A 157 -6.19 -2.31 -0.87
C HIS A 157 -6.83 -3.68 -1.16
N LEU A 158 -6.89 -4.07 -2.42
CA LEU A 158 -7.53 -5.29 -2.87
C LEU A 158 -6.53 -6.16 -3.63
N GLN A 159 -6.31 -7.36 -3.16
CA GLN A 159 -5.48 -8.32 -3.87
C GLN A 159 -6.01 -8.61 -5.27
N MET A 160 -5.15 -8.50 -6.29
CA MET A 160 -5.54 -8.71 -7.69
C MET A 160 -4.40 -9.32 -8.51
N ILE A 161 -4.75 -10.28 -9.38
CA ILE A 161 -3.95 -10.68 -10.53
C ILE A 161 -4.85 -10.60 -11.74
N ARG A 162 -4.50 -9.74 -12.71
CA ARG A 162 -5.31 -9.51 -13.91
C ARG A 162 -4.44 -9.54 -15.16
N ARG A 163 -4.84 -10.30 -16.16
CA ARG A 163 -4.26 -10.18 -17.50
C ARG A 163 -4.86 -8.99 -18.23
N PHE A 164 -3.99 -8.20 -18.83
CA PHE A 164 -4.37 -7.10 -19.69
C PHE A 164 -3.41 -7.04 -20.89
N GLU A 165 -3.94 -7.29 -22.10
CA GLU A 165 -3.16 -7.38 -23.32
C GLU A 165 -1.99 -8.37 -23.19
N LYS A 166 -0.74 -7.88 -23.22
CA LYS A 166 0.48 -8.71 -23.06
C LYS A 166 1.03 -8.69 -21.64
N SER A 167 0.45 -7.85 -20.78
CA SER A 167 0.89 -7.63 -19.41
C SER A 167 0.10 -8.46 -18.41
N VAL A 168 0.67 -8.69 -17.26
CA VAL A 168 -0.03 -9.08 -16.04
C VAL A 168 0.03 -7.94 -15.03
N LEU A 169 -1.13 -7.51 -14.55
CA LEU A 169 -1.27 -6.54 -13.47
C LEU A 169 -1.38 -7.29 -12.16
N VAL A 170 -0.67 -6.81 -11.15
CA VAL A 170 -0.66 -7.37 -9.80
C VAL A 170 -0.92 -6.26 -8.80
N ASN A 171 -1.76 -6.53 -7.82
CA ASN A 171 -1.89 -5.72 -6.63
C ASN A 171 -1.73 -6.64 -5.42
N PRO A 172 -0.78 -6.39 -4.52
CA PRO A 172 -0.54 -7.26 -3.37
C PRO A 172 -1.60 -7.12 -2.27
N GLY A 173 -2.55 -6.17 -2.39
CA GLY A 173 -3.44 -5.77 -1.32
C GLY A 173 -2.77 -4.76 -0.40
N SER A 174 -3.25 -4.63 0.82
CA SER A 174 -2.74 -3.69 1.82
C SER A 174 -2.15 -4.43 3.02
N VAL A 175 -0.98 -3.97 3.47
CA VAL A 175 -0.40 -4.45 4.73
C VAL A 175 -1.22 -3.95 5.92
N GLY A 176 -1.58 -2.67 5.92
CA GLY A 176 -2.18 -2.00 7.06
C GLY A 176 -3.70 -1.96 7.09
N LEU A 177 -4.36 -1.87 5.93
CA LEU A 177 -5.80 -1.64 5.81
C LEU A 177 -6.45 -2.47 4.67
N PRO A 178 -6.38 -3.81 4.64
CA PRO A 178 -7.00 -4.60 3.58
C PRO A 178 -8.52 -4.48 3.62
N PHE A 179 -9.14 -4.08 2.49
CA PHE A 179 -10.58 -3.87 2.41
C PHE A 179 -11.34 -5.18 2.16
N VAL A 180 -12.40 -5.41 2.95
CA VAL A 180 -13.42 -6.44 2.69
C VAL A 180 -14.63 -5.82 1.98
N GLU A 181 -15.01 -4.62 2.40
CA GLU A 181 -16.04 -3.81 1.76
C GLU A 181 -15.53 -2.37 1.63
N TRP A 182 -15.90 -1.69 0.52
CA TRP A 182 -15.54 -0.29 0.25
C TRP A 182 -16.67 0.45 -0.46
N TRP A 183 -16.47 1.75 -0.66
CA TRP A 183 -17.47 2.62 -1.29
C TRP A 183 -18.09 1.97 -2.55
N PRO A 184 -19.42 2.08 -2.78
CA PRO A 184 -20.41 2.90 -2.04
C PRO A 184 -20.94 2.28 -0.74
N ARG A 185 -20.45 1.11 -0.32
CA ARG A 185 -20.77 0.53 0.98
C ARG A 185 -19.90 1.14 2.07
N PRO A 186 -20.31 1.02 3.36
CA PRO A 186 -19.42 1.38 4.46
C PRO A 186 -18.11 0.56 4.37
N VAL A 187 -16.99 1.24 4.59
CA VAL A 187 -15.68 0.57 4.60
C VAL A 187 -15.62 -0.46 5.73
N ARG A 188 -15.17 -1.67 5.39
CA ARG A 188 -14.85 -2.74 6.32
C ARG A 188 -13.43 -3.20 6.07
N ILE A 189 -12.63 -3.29 7.12
CA ILE A 189 -11.20 -3.64 7.08
C ILE A 189 -11.02 -5.03 7.67
N ALA A 190 -10.26 -5.86 6.99
CA ALA A 190 -10.01 -7.22 7.43
C ALA A 190 -9.01 -7.27 8.61
N PRO A 191 -9.12 -8.28 9.51
CA PRO A 191 -8.24 -8.44 10.66
C PRO A 191 -6.94 -9.21 10.33
N TRP A 192 -6.39 -9.02 9.14
CA TRP A 192 -5.12 -9.60 8.69
C TRP A 192 -4.34 -8.58 7.84
N ALA A 193 -3.07 -8.86 7.56
CA ALA A 193 -2.26 -8.10 6.60
C ALA A 193 -2.17 -8.85 5.27
N GLU A 194 -2.07 -8.13 4.16
CA GLU A 194 -1.91 -8.67 2.81
C GLU A 194 -0.57 -8.26 2.19
N TYR A 195 0.02 -9.16 1.41
CA TYR A 195 1.28 -8.94 0.70
C TYR A 195 1.40 -9.86 -0.51
N GLY A 196 2.42 -9.66 -1.35
CA GLY A 196 2.65 -10.49 -2.51
C GLY A 196 4.09 -10.97 -2.64
N ILE A 197 4.31 -11.98 -3.49
CA ILE A 197 5.63 -12.43 -3.92
C ILE A 197 5.60 -12.61 -5.44
N LEU A 198 6.58 -12.02 -6.12
CA LEU A 198 6.92 -12.33 -7.51
C LEU A 198 8.15 -13.23 -7.50
N ASP A 199 8.07 -14.38 -8.14
CA ASP A 199 9.21 -15.28 -8.37
C ASP A 199 9.45 -15.38 -9.88
N SER A 200 10.51 -14.72 -10.34
CA SER A 200 10.94 -14.72 -11.74
C SER A 200 12.23 -15.51 -11.86
N THR A 201 12.20 -16.60 -12.63
CA THR A 201 13.34 -17.45 -12.87
C THR A 201 13.35 -17.90 -14.32
N GLY A 202 14.24 -17.34 -15.14
CA GLY A 202 14.26 -17.56 -16.60
C GLY A 202 12.91 -17.19 -17.22
N ASP A 203 12.31 -18.11 -17.99
CA ASP A 203 11.01 -17.89 -18.64
C ASP A 203 9.80 -18.02 -17.69
N ARG A 204 10.01 -18.47 -16.46
CA ARG A 204 8.95 -18.71 -15.48
C ARG A 204 8.69 -17.47 -14.64
N LEU A 205 7.40 -17.13 -14.50
CA LEU A 205 6.91 -16.17 -13.52
C LEU A 205 5.85 -16.85 -12.65
N ALA A 206 6.06 -16.86 -11.34
CA ALA A 206 5.04 -17.21 -10.35
C ALA A 206 4.65 -15.95 -9.56
N ILE A 207 3.36 -15.81 -9.27
CA ILE A 207 2.81 -14.70 -8.51
C ILE A 207 2.00 -15.29 -7.36
N GLU A 208 2.33 -14.90 -6.16
CA GLU A 208 1.63 -15.35 -4.95
C GLU A 208 1.04 -14.12 -4.24
N LEU A 209 -0.25 -14.19 -3.90
CA LEU A 209 -0.91 -13.23 -3.02
C LEU A 209 -1.13 -13.94 -1.68
N ARG A 210 -0.64 -13.34 -0.61
CA ARG A 210 -0.59 -13.95 0.72
C ARG A 210 -1.24 -13.08 1.77
N ARG A 211 -1.55 -13.71 2.91
CA ARG A 211 -2.10 -13.06 4.10
C ARG A 211 -1.36 -13.57 5.34
N THR A 212 -1.24 -12.70 6.33
CA THR A 212 -0.72 -13.07 7.66
C THR A 212 -1.50 -12.36 8.75
N ASN A 213 -1.55 -12.98 9.92
CA ASN A 213 -2.22 -12.37 11.08
C ASN A 213 -1.24 -11.46 11.83
N PHE A 214 -1.78 -10.43 12.46
CA PHE A 214 -1.08 -9.57 13.41
C PHE A 214 -1.98 -9.27 14.61
N ASP A 215 -1.48 -8.61 15.64
CA ASP A 215 -2.28 -8.24 16.82
C ASP A 215 -3.16 -7.03 16.52
N VAL A 216 -4.33 -7.29 15.94
CA VAL A 216 -5.33 -6.26 15.60
C VAL A 216 -5.86 -5.53 16.85
N GLU A 217 -6.08 -6.24 17.94
CA GLU A 217 -6.59 -5.63 19.18
C GLU A 217 -5.57 -4.64 19.77
N ALA A 218 -4.28 -5.00 19.77
CA ALA A 218 -3.22 -4.07 20.16
C ALA A 218 -3.17 -2.84 19.25
N PHE A 219 -3.29 -3.02 17.92
CA PHE A 219 -3.31 -1.92 16.95
C PHE A 219 -4.51 -0.98 17.17
N LEU A 220 -5.70 -1.53 17.37
CA LEU A 220 -6.90 -0.73 17.64
C LEU A 220 -6.83 -0.01 19.00
N ALA A 221 -6.19 -0.63 20.00
CA ALA A 221 -5.96 0.02 21.28
C ALA A 221 -5.05 1.25 21.14
N LEU A 222 -4.00 1.19 20.31
CA LEU A 222 -3.14 2.35 19.99
C LEU A 222 -3.98 3.50 19.40
N SER A 223 -4.85 3.22 18.44
CA SER A 223 -5.71 4.23 17.82
C SER A 223 -6.64 4.89 18.82
N ARG A 224 -7.34 4.10 19.64
CA ARG A 224 -8.28 4.61 20.65
C ARG A 224 -7.61 5.44 21.75
N THR A 225 -6.36 5.14 22.08
CA THR A 225 -5.61 5.84 23.14
C THR A 225 -4.76 6.99 22.63
N SER A 226 -4.62 7.17 21.32
CA SER A 226 -3.79 8.21 20.71
C SER A 226 -4.34 9.62 20.90
N GLY A 227 -5.64 9.77 21.12
CA GLY A 227 -6.35 11.06 21.11
C GLY A 227 -6.67 11.55 19.68
N MET A 228 -6.52 10.71 18.67
CA MET A 228 -6.85 11.05 17.28
C MET A 228 -8.34 11.38 17.13
N PRO A 229 -8.73 12.32 16.27
CA PRO A 229 -10.13 12.57 15.97
C PRO A 229 -10.76 11.32 15.34
N HIS A 230 -12.04 11.11 15.60
CA HIS A 230 -12.84 10.01 15.03
C HIS A 230 -12.30 8.59 15.33
N ALA A 231 -11.55 8.38 16.42
CA ALA A 231 -10.93 7.10 16.79
C ALA A 231 -11.93 5.94 16.84
N ASP A 232 -13.11 6.15 17.43
CA ASP A 232 -14.14 5.11 17.51
C ASP A 232 -14.70 4.76 16.12
N TRP A 233 -15.00 5.78 15.30
CA TRP A 233 -15.44 5.56 13.93
C TRP A 233 -14.41 4.76 13.13
N TRP A 234 -13.14 5.11 13.23
CA TRP A 234 -12.07 4.40 12.55
C TRP A 234 -11.92 2.96 13.02
N ALA A 235 -12.00 2.73 14.35
CA ALA A 235 -11.93 1.40 14.93
C ALA A 235 -13.15 0.53 14.58
N ASP A 236 -14.33 1.14 14.40
CA ASP A 236 -15.56 0.43 14.01
C ASP A 236 -15.56 -0.01 12.54
N CYS A 237 -14.64 0.50 11.71
CA CYS A 237 -14.44 0.00 10.35
C CYS A 237 -13.79 -1.40 10.31
N TRP A 238 -13.15 -1.83 11.40
CA TRP A 238 -12.45 -3.12 11.44
C TRP A 238 -13.37 -4.28 11.76
N GLU A 239 -13.19 -5.38 11.02
CA GLU A 239 -13.78 -6.66 11.41
C GLU A 239 -13.05 -7.23 12.62
N ARG A 240 -13.77 -7.93 13.46
CA ARG A 240 -13.16 -8.63 14.60
C ARG A 240 -12.63 -9.97 14.12
N PRO A 241 -11.46 -10.41 14.65
CA PRO A 241 -10.90 -11.72 14.34
C PRO A 241 -11.86 -12.88 14.64
#